data_3cb45c129d5e8168261a2cff85b3926d
#
_entry.id   3cb45c129d5e8168261a2cff85b3926d
#
_cell.length_a   1.000
_cell.length_b   1.000
_cell.length_c   1.000
_cell.angle_alpha   90.00
_cell.angle_beta   90.00
_cell.angle_gamma   90.00
#
_symmetry.space_group_name_H-M   'P 1'
#
loop_
_entity.id
_entity.type
_entity.pdbx_description
1 polymer ?
#
loop_
_entity_poly.entity_id
_entity_poly.type
_entity_poly.pdbx_seq_one_letter_code
_entity_poly.pdbx_strand_id
1 'polypeptide(L)'
;MRLLVVGTGGVGSAFAGIAARRSFFDHCALADYDPARPAAVAAALDDGRFSAHPIDASRREAVLGLIRETKADAVLNAVDPVFNPQLFDACLDARVTYLDMAMTLSEPHPERPYELTGVKLGDYQFERAPAWEDAGVLALVGIGIEPGAADVFARHAADDLFSEIDKVGVRDGANLVVEGYDFASTFSIWTTIEECLNPPVVW
;
A
#
# COMPACT_ATOMS: atom_id res chain seq x y z
N MET A 1 -10.47 -4.01 -17.50
CA MET A 1 -9.61 -4.37 -16.34
C MET A 1 -10.45 -4.47 -15.09
N ARG A 2 -10.25 -5.51 -14.30
CA ARG A 2 -10.96 -5.74 -13.03
C ARG A 2 -9.99 -5.50 -11.87
N LEU A 3 -10.40 -4.71 -10.89
CA LEU A 3 -9.59 -4.33 -9.75
C LEU A 3 -10.10 -5.00 -8.46
N LEU A 4 -9.20 -5.34 -7.57
CA LEU A 4 -9.49 -5.67 -6.19
C LEU A 4 -8.73 -4.67 -5.30
N VAL A 5 -9.45 -3.97 -4.44
CA VAL A 5 -8.89 -3.09 -3.41
C VAL A 5 -9.06 -3.77 -2.07
N VAL A 6 -7.96 -4.09 -1.41
CA VAL A 6 -7.97 -4.68 -0.07
C VAL A 6 -7.65 -3.59 0.95
N GLY A 7 -8.60 -3.31 1.83
CA GLY A 7 -8.61 -2.18 2.74
C GLY A 7 -9.47 -1.03 2.21
N THR A 8 -10.55 -0.71 2.91
CA THR A 8 -11.46 0.41 2.61
C THR A 8 -11.46 1.47 3.72
N GLY A 9 -10.30 1.63 4.34
CA GLY A 9 -9.99 2.76 5.21
C GLY A 9 -9.83 4.07 4.43
N GLY A 10 -9.09 5.02 4.97
CA GLY A 10 -8.90 6.34 4.34
C GLY A 10 -8.37 6.27 2.90
N VAL A 11 -7.32 5.49 2.67
CA VAL A 11 -6.67 5.39 1.35
C VAL A 11 -7.54 4.63 0.35
N GLY A 12 -8.05 3.44 0.71
CA GLY A 12 -8.87 2.65 -0.21
C GLY A 12 -10.18 3.33 -0.59
N SER A 13 -10.82 4.04 0.36
CA SER A 13 -12.02 4.84 0.09
C SER A 13 -11.71 6.02 -0.83
N ALA A 14 -10.59 6.71 -0.61
CA ALA A 14 -10.14 7.81 -1.46
C ALA A 14 -9.84 7.32 -2.89
N PHE A 15 -9.14 6.17 -3.00
CA PHE A 15 -8.90 5.53 -4.29
C PHE A 15 -10.21 5.23 -5.02
N ALA A 16 -11.18 4.61 -4.34
CA ALA A 16 -12.48 4.28 -4.93
C ALA A 16 -13.22 5.54 -5.44
N GLY A 17 -13.24 6.62 -4.64
CA GLY A 17 -13.83 7.89 -5.03
C GLY A 17 -13.15 8.57 -6.22
N ILE A 18 -11.83 8.42 -6.37
CA ILE A 18 -11.09 8.90 -7.53
C ILE A 18 -11.35 8.01 -8.74
N ALA A 19 -11.31 6.69 -8.56
CA ALA A 19 -11.52 5.70 -9.61
C ALA A 19 -12.93 5.79 -10.22
N ALA A 20 -13.96 6.08 -9.42
CA ALA A 20 -15.33 6.24 -9.91
C ALA A 20 -15.45 7.27 -11.04
N ARG A 21 -14.55 8.26 -11.07
CA ARG A 21 -14.48 9.30 -12.11
C ARG A 21 -13.63 8.90 -13.31
N ARG A 22 -13.21 7.64 -13.40
CA ARG A 22 -12.32 7.13 -14.45
C ARG A 22 -12.99 5.97 -15.19
N SER A 23 -12.54 5.73 -16.41
CA SER A 23 -13.10 4.71 -17.31
C SER A 23 -12.14 3.56 -17.63
N PHE A 24 -10.97 3.48 -16.97
CA PHE A 24 -9.95 2.49 -17.28
C PHE A 24 -10.23 1.09 -16.75
N PHE A 25 -11.27 0.92 -15.92
CA PHE A 25 -11.65 -0.37 -15.34
C PHE A 25 -13.13 -0.67 -15.57
N ASP A 26 -13.47 -1.96 -15.58
CA ASP A 26 -14.83 -2.46 -15.79
C ASP A 26 -15.50 -2.79 -14.46
N HIS A 27 -14.73 -3.22 -13.47
CA HIS A 27 -15.23 -3.59 -12.15
C HIS A 27 -14.15 -3.37 -11.09
N CYS A 28 -14.56 -2.95 -9.89
CA CYS A 28 -13.72 -2.77 -8.72
C CYS A 28 -14.36 -3.44 -7.50
N ALA A 29 -13.77 -4.53 -7.04
CA ALA A 29 -14.14 -5.18 -5.80
C ALA A 29 -13.46 -4.46 -4.64
N LEU A 30 -14.26 -3.95 -3.69
CA LEU A 30 -13.79 -3.33 -2.46
C LEU A 30 -13.87 -4.37 -1.34
N ALA A 31 -12.78 -4.59 -0.61
CA ALA A 31 -12.73 -5.62 0.42
C ALA A 31 -12.13 -5.08 1.72
N ASP A 32 -12.70 -5.49 2.85
CA ASP A 32 -12.22 -5.11 4.17
C ASP A 32 -12.56 -6.21 5.20
N TYR A 33 -11.83 -6.21 6.32
CA TYR A 33 -12.15 -7.10 7.44
C TYR A 33 -13.52 -6.77 8.06
N ASP A 34 -13.85 -5.49 8.15
CA ASP A 34 -15.18 -5.03 8.55
C ASP A 34 -16.06 -4.88 7.29
N PRO A 35 -17.02 -5.78 7.05
CA PRO A 35 -17.85 -5.78 5.84
C PRO A 35 -18.72 -4.53 5.69
N ALA A 36 -18.93 -3.77 6.77
CA ALA A 36 -19.72 -2.53 6.71
C ALA A 36 -18.97 -1.43 5.95
N ARG A 37 -17.64 -1.41 6.00
CA ARG A 37 -16.81 -0.37 5.34
C ARG A 37 -16.92 -0.42 3.82
N PRO A 38 -16.58 -1.54 3.14
CA PRO A 38 -16.69 -1.60 1.68
C PRO A 38 -18.14 -1.42 1.21
N ALA A 39 -19.13 -1.91 1.98
CA ALA A 39 -20.54 -1.72 1.67
C ALA A 39 -20.94 -0.24 1.71
N ALA A 40 -20.49 0.50 2.72
CA ALA A 40 -20.77 1.93 2.83
C ALA A 40 -20.12 2.74 1.69
N VAL A 41 -18.87 2.41 1.32
CA VAL A 41 -18.17 3.06 0.20
C VAL A 41 -18.88 2.78 -1.12
N ALA A 42 -19.21 1.52 -1.42
CA ALA A 42 -19.92 1.16 -2.65
C ALA A 42 -21.29 1.84 -2.74
N ALA A 43 -22.04 1.88 -1.64
CA ALA A 43 -23.33 2.55 -1.59
C ALA A 43 -23.22 4.08 -1.79
N ALA A 44 -22.19 4.71 -1.22
CA ALA A 44 -21.97 6.16 -1.38
C ALA A 44 -21.56 6.55 -2.80
N LEU A 45 -20.90 5.66 -3.53
CA LEU A 45 -20.50 5.89 -4.94
C LEU A 45 -21.68 5.76 -5.89
N ASP A 46 -22.68 4.95 -5.54
CA ASP A 46 -23.88 4.66 -6.38
C ASP A 46 -23.51 4.28 -7.83
N ASP A 47 -22.45 3.47 -7.96
CA ASP A 47 -21.89 3.07 -9.27
C ASP A 47 -21.83 1.54 -9.33
N GLY A 48 -22.58 0.95 -10.23
CA GLY A 48 -22.69 -0.51 -10.41
C GLY A 48 -21.38 -1.24 -10.75
N ARG A 49 -20.30 -0.50 -11.01
CA ARG A 49 -18.96 -1.08 -11.19
C ARG A 49 -18.29 -1.49 -9.87
N PHE A 50 -18.81 -1.07 -8.72
CA PHE A 50 -18.24 -1.40 -7.42
C PHE A 50 -19.04 -2.49 -6.71
N SER A 51 -18.33 -3.43 -6.08
CA SER A 51 -18.91 -4.45 -5.21
C SER A 51 -18.16 -4.50 -3.87
N ALA A 52 -18.84 -4.97 -2.83
CA ALA A 52 -18.32 -5.05 -1.49
C ALA A 52 -18.13 -6.51 -1.05
N HIS A 53 -16.99 -6.81 -0.44
CA HIS A 53 -16.61 -8.15 -0.02
C HIS A 53 -15.98 -8.14 1.38
N PRO A 54 -16.26 -9.12 2.24
CA PRO A 54 -15.48 -9.35 3.44
C PRO A 54 -14.15 -10.04 3.11
N ILE A 55 -13.07 -9.67 3.80
CA ILE A 55 -11.76 -10.31 3.65
C ILE A 55 -10.96 -10.28 4.96
N ASP A 56 -10.32 -11.37 5.28
CA ASP A 56 -9.24 -11.41 6.27
C ASP A 56 -7.89 -11.40 5.53
N ALA A 57 -7.27 -10.25 5.45
CA ALA A 57 -6.01 -10.02 4.74
C ALA A 57 -4.81 -10.76 5.37
N SER A 58 -4.93 -11.22 6.62
CA SER A 58 -3.91 -12.04 7.28
C SER A 58 -3.83 -13.47 6.71
N ARG A 59 -4.83 -13.88 5.92
CA ARG A 59 -4.96 -15.23 5.39
C ARG A 59 -4.75 -15.24 3.89
N ARG A 60 -3.54 -15.68 3.45
CA ARG A 60 -3.17 -15.78 2.03
C ARG A 60 -4.21 -16.48 1.18
N GLU A 61 -4.75 -17.61 1.67
CA GLU A 61 -5.75 -18.41 0.94
C GLU A 61 -7.07 -17.65 0.75
N ALA A 62 -7.45 -16.82 1.72
CA ALA A 62 -8.63 -15.96 1.62
C ALA A 62 -8.43 -14.89 0.54
N VAL A 63 -7.25 -14.26 0.52
CA VAL A 63 -6.88 -13.28 -0.51
C VAL A 63 -6.87 -13.93 -1.89
N LEU A 64 -6.20 -15.07 -2.03
CA LEU A 64 -6.14 -15.83 -3.29
C LEU A 64 -7.54 -16.28 -3.77
N GLY A 65 -8.40 -16.69 -2.83
CA GLY A 65 -9.79 -17.04 -3.11
C GLY A 65 -10.58 -15.86 -3.68
N LEU A 66 -10.46 -14.68 -3.06
CA LEU A 66 -11.17 -13.48 -3.49
C LEU A 66 -10.63 -12.94 -4.83
N ILE A 67 -9.32 -13.01 -5.08
CA ILE A 67 -8.74 -12.67 -6.39
C ILE A 67 -9.39 -13.52 -7.50
N ARG A 68 -9.51 -14.82 -7.27
CA ARG A 68 -10.13 -15.75 -8.23
C ARG A 68 -11.63 -15.53 -8.42
N GLU A 69 -12.36 -15.32 -7.34
CA GLU A 69 -13.80 -15.03 -7.34
C GLU A 69 -14.12 -13.77 -8.12
N THR A 70 -13.40 -12.68 -7.83
CA THR A 70 -13.58 -11.39 -8.48
C THR A 70 -12.97 -11.32 -9.88
N LYS A 71 -12.14 -12.31 -10.24
CA LYS A 71 -11.33 -12.34 -11.48
C LYS A 71 -10.52 -11.04 -11.63
N ALA A 72 -9.89 -10.62 -10.55
CA ALA A 72 -9.10 -9.41 -10.54
C ALA A 72 -7.87 -9.55 -11.46
N ASP A 73 -7.60 -8.52 -12.25
CA ASP A 73 -6.38 -8.37 -13.05
C ASP A 73 -5.28 -7.68 -12.23
N ALA A 74 -5.69 -6.86 -11.26
CA ALA A 74 -4.77 -6.13 -10.38
C ALA A 74 -5.36 -6.00 -8.96
N VAL A 75 -4.47 -6.05 -7.97
CA VAL A 75 -4.79 -5.88 -6.54
C VAL A 75 -4.09 -4.64 -6.02
N LEU A 76 -4.85 -3.70 -5.46
CA LEU A 76 -4.33 -2.60 -4.67
C LEU A 76 -4.40 -2.98 -3.18
N ASN A 77 -3.25 -3.09 -2.58
CA ASN A 77 -3.11 -3.30 -1.15
C ASN A 77 -3.16 -1.93 -0.42
N ALA A 78 -4.26 -1.69 0.29
CA ALA A 78 -4.51 -0.47 1.06
C ALA A 78 -4.72 -0.78 2.56
N VAL A 79 -4.15 -1.89 3.04
CA VAL A 79 -4.11 -2.25 4.47
C VAL A 79 -2.72 -1.98 5.05
N ASP A 80 -2.59 -2.23 6.34
CA ASP A 80 -1.34 -2.10 7.07
C ASP A 80 -0.23 -2.97 6.45
N PRO A 81 1.02 -2.48 6.32
CA PRO A 81 2.14 -3.20 5.72
C PRO A 81 2.47 -4.55 6.36
N VAL A 82 2.04 -4.79 7.59
CA VAL A 82 2.18 -6.10 8.26
C VAL A 82 1.54 -7.25 7.48
N PHE A 83 0.53 -6.94 6.64
CA PHE A 83 -0.17 -7.91 5.79
C PHE A 83 0.43 -8.02 4.38
N ASN A 84 1.47 -7.25 4.05
CA ASN A 84 2.06 -7.27 2.71
C ASN A 84 2.49 -8.68 2.26
N PRO A 85 3.17 -9.51 3.08
CA PRO A 85 3.61 -10.82 2.62
C PRO A 85 2.46 -11.70 2.12
N GLN A 86 1.32 -11.70 2.82
CA GLN A 86 0.17 -12.51 2.47
C GLN A 86 -0.48 -12.09 1.16
N LEU A 87 -0.63 -10.76 0.95
CA LEU A 87 -1.20 -10.23 -0.28
C LEU A 87 -0.25 -10.37 -1.45
N PHE A 88 1.03 -10.05 -1.25
CA PHE A 88 2.07 -10.12 -2.25
C PHE A 88 2.22 -11.53 -2.81
N ASP A 89 2.33 -12.52 -1.93
CA ASP A 89 2.44 -13.92 -2.33
C ASP A 89 1.15 -14.45 -2.98
N ALA A 90 -0.04 -14.03 -2.50
CA ALA A 90 -1.30 -14.43 -3.12
C ALA A 90 -1.44 -13.88 -4.55
N CYS A 91 -0.96 -12.66 -4.80
CA CYS A 91 -0.95 -12.06 -6.13
C CYS A 91 0.02 -12.78 -7.07
N LEU A 92 1.21 -13.15 -6.58
CA LEU A 92 2.17 -13.95 -7.34
C LEU A 92 1.57 -15.32 -7.73
N ASP A 93 0.94 -16.03 -6.78
CA ASP A 93 0.27 -17.32 -7.03
C ASP A 93 -0.86 -17.20 -8.05
N ALA A 94 -1.60 -16.10 -7.98
CA ALA A 94 -2.70 -15.85 -8.92
C ALA A 94 -2.21 -15.30 -10.27
N ARG A 95 -0.95 -14.90 -10.37
CA ARG A 95 -0.34 -14.22 -11.52
C ARG A 95 -1.10 -12.95 -11.91
N VAL A 96 -1.39 -12.12 -10.92
CA VAL A 96 -2.05 -10.81 -11.10
C VAL A 96 -1.14 -9.68 -10.67
N THR A 97 -1.33 -8.49 -11.22
CA THR A 97 -0.59 -7.30 -10.83
C THR A 97 -0.83 -6.95 -9.36
N TYR A 98 0.25 -6.66 -8.63
CA TYR A 98 0.22 -6.20 -7.24
C TYR A 98 0.66 -4.74 -7.14
N LEU A 99 -0.02 -3.97 -6.29
CA LEU A 99 0.34 -2.59 -5.97
C LEU A 99 0.20 -2.37 -4.45
N ASP A 100 1.19 -1.71 -3.84
CA ASP A 100 1.08 -1.21 -2.47
C ASP A 100 1.63 0.22 -2.34
N MET A 101 1.21 0.93 -1.30
CA MET A 101 1.69 2.27 -0.99
C MET A 101 2.81 2.28 0.04
N ALA A 102 2.99 1.18 0.76
CA ALA A 102 4.05 1.02 1.73
C ALA A 102 4.62 -0.40 1.60
N MET A 103 5.90 -0.52 1.35
CA MET A 103 6.61 -1.80 1.27
C MET A 103 6.57 -2.56 2.61
N THR A 104 7.00 -3.82 2.59
CA THR A 104 7.21 -4.58 3.84
C THR A 104 8.13 -3.82 4.78
N LEU A 105 7.74 -3.80 6.06
CA LEU A 105 8.41 -3.00 7.08
C LEU A 105 9.87 -3.40 7.26
N SER A 106 10.69 -2.42 7.60
CA SER A 106 12.06 -2.62 8.05
C SER A 106 12.07 -3.12 9.50
N GLU A 107 13.16 -3.81 9.87
CA GLU A 107 13.39 -4.25 11.23
C GLU A 107 14.76 -3.75 11.71
N PRO A 108 14.85 -3.14 12.90
CA PRO A 108 16.11 -2.72 13.46
C PRO A 108 17.06 -3.90 13.70
N HIS A 109 18.39 -3.65 13.59
CA HIS A 109 19.36 -4.68 13.96
C HIS A 109 19.19 -5.07 15.43
N PRO A 110 19.08 -6.37 15.77
CA PRO A 110 18.64 -6.83 17.09
C PRO A 110 19.57 -6.42 18.24
N GLU A 111 20.86 -6.23 17.96
CA GLU A 111 21.84 -5.89 19.01
C GLU A 111 22.32 -4.42 18.92
N ARG A 112 22.38 -3.86 17.71
CA ARG A 112 22.98 -2.53 17.45
C ARG A 112 22.11 -1.73 16.49
N PRO A 113 20.86 -1.36 16.87
CA PRO A 113 19.88 -0.77 15.96
C PRO A 113 20.28 0.61 15.41
N TYR A 114 21.15 1.33 16.11
CA TYR A 114 21.61 2.67 15.70
C TYR A 114 22.93 2.68 14.92
N GLU A 115 23.55 1.52 14.73
CA GLU A 115 24.89 1.43 14.15
C GLU A 115 24.95 0.47 12.96
N LEU A 116 24.12 -0.56 12.95
CA LEU A 116 24.14 -1.62 11.95
C LEU A 116 22.80 -1.73 11.23
N THR A 117 22.89 -2.07 9.96
CA THR A 117 21.72 -2.35 9.11
C THR A 117 21.00 -3.60 9.64
N GLY A 118 19.70 -3.47 9.87
CA GLY A 118 18.80 -4.58 10.12
C GLY A 118 18.16 -5.10 8.82
N VAL A 119 16.88 -5.45 8.87
CA VAL A 119 16.10 -5.75 7.66
C VAL A 119 15.68 -4.43 7.02
N LYS A 120 15.98 -4.23 5.75
CA LYS A 120 15.61 -3.01 5.04
C LYS A 120 14.16 -3.03 4.59
N LEU A 121 13.60 -1.85 4.44
CA LEU A 121 12.26 -1.67 3.88
C LEU A 121 12.17 -2.35 2.51
N GLY A 122 11.19 -3.23 2.33
CA GLY A 122 10.95 -3.93 1.07
C GLY A 122 11.85 -5.14 0.80
N ASP A 123 12.81 -5.51 1.66
CA ASP A 123 13.69 -6.67 1.44
C ASP A 123 12.89 -7.93 1.09
N TYR A 124 11.80 -8.21 1.80
CA TYR A 124 10.92 -9.33 1.51
C TYR A 124 10.42 -9.36 0.06
N GLN A 125 10.06 -8.21 -0.47
CA GLN A 125 9.50 -8.07 -1.82
C GLN A 125 10.60 -8.11 -2.87
N PHE A 126 11.72 -7.42 -2.64
CA PHE A 126 12.84 -7.38 -3.58
C PHE A 126 13.55 -8.73 -3.72
N GLU A 127 13.67 -9.52 -2.66
CA GLU A 127 14.20 -10.88 -2.72
C GLU A 127 13.38 -11.81 -3.62
N ARG A 128 12.11 -11.51 -3.82
CA ARG A 128 11.17 -12.27 -4.68
C ARG A 128 11.06 -11.73 -6.10
N ALA A 129 11.78 -10.67 -6.44
CA ALA A 129 11.75 -10.10 -7.79
C ALA A 129 11.97 -11.15 -8.90
N PRO A 130 12.94 -12.10 -8.79
CA PRO A 130 13.10 -13.12 -9.81
C PRO A 130 11.86 -13.99 -10.05
N ALA A 131 11.10 -14.32 -8.99
CA ALA A 131 9.88 -15.11 -9.13
C ALA A 131 8.76 -14.33 -9.83
N TRP A 132 8.68 -13.01 -9.60
CA TRP A 132 7.74 -12.12 -10.29
C TRP A 132 8.10 -11.95 -11.77
N GLU A 133 9.39 -11.81 -12.07
CA GLU A 133 9.91 -11.76 -13.46
C GLU A 133 9.60 -13.07 -14.20
N ASP A 134 9.87 -14.22 -13.59
CA ASP A 134 9.57 -15.53 -14.16
C ASP A 134 8.06 -15.76 -14.38
N ALA A 135 7.23 -15.20 -13.50
CA ALA A 135 5.77 -15.25 -13.64
C ALA A 135 5.26 -14.30 -14.76
N GLY A 136 6.06 -13.33 -15.19
CA GLY A 136 5.71 -12.35 -16.22
C GLY A 136 4.61 -11.38 -15.78
N VAL A 137 4.53 -11.06 -14.48
CA VAL A 137 3.55 -10.14 -13.89
C VAL A 137 4.23 -9.01 -13.13
N LEU A 138 3.52 -7.90 -12.96
CA LEU A 138 4.06 -6.68 -12.33
C LEU A 138 3.76 -6.66 -10.84
N ALA A 139 4.77 -6.38 -10.03
CA ALA A 139 4.61 -5.85 -8.68
C ALA A 139 5.14 -4.41 -8.65
N LEU A 140 4.28 -3.45 -8.31
CA LEU A 140 4.64 -2.05 -8.13
C LEU A 140 4.51 -1.73 -6.64
N VAL A 141 5.65 -1.62 -5.97
CA VAL A 141 5.72 -1.50 -4.51
C VAL A 141 6.14 -0.09 -4.09
N GLY A 142 5.66 0.36 -2.94
CA GLY A 142 6.03 1.66 -2.40
C GLY A 142 5.53 2.84 -3.23
N ILE A 143 4.31 2.80 -3.76
CA ILE A 143 3.73 3.90 -4.56
C ILE A 143 2.94 4.91 -3.72
N GLY A 144 3.32 5.09 -2.47
CA GLY A 144 2.75 6.08 -1.57
C GLY A 144 3.37 7.47 -1.73
N ILE A 145 3.53 8.16 -0.63
CA ILE A 145 4.21 9.46 -0.56
C ILE A 145 5.68 9.24 -0.25
N GLU A 146 5.96 8.47 0.80
CA GLU A 146 7.28 8.11 1.29
C GLU A 146 7.20 6.70 1.90
N PRO A 147 7.56 5.69 1.11
CA PRO A 147 8.11 5.74 -0.25
C PRO A 147 7.09 6.07 -1.34
N GLY A 148 7.57 6.58 -2.48
CA GLY A 148 6.78 6.77 -3.70
C GLY A 148 6.96 8.14 -4.35
N ALA A 149 6.10 9.10 -4.05
CA ALA A 149 6.17 10.43 -4.67
C ALA A 149 7.50 11.14 -4.37
N ALA A 150 8.05 10.98 -3.17
CA ALA A 150 9.33 11.52 -2.78
C ALA A 150 10.46 11.00 -3.67
N ASP A 151 10.44 9.71 -4.00
CA ASP A 151 11.45 9.07 -4.88
C ASP A 151 11.35 9.59 -6.32
N VAL A 152 10.12 9.78 -6.82
CA VAL A 152 9.87 10.35 -8.15
C VAL A 152 10.39 11.78 -8.23
N PHE A 153 10.16 12.60 -7.20
CA PHE A 153 10.68 13.96 -7.15
C PHE A 153 12.20 13.99 -7.04
N ALA A 154 12.80 13.13 -6.21
CA ALA A 154 14.24 13.02 -6.10
C ALA A 154 14.87 12.60 -7.45
N ARG A 155 14.26 11.65 -8.15
CA ARG A 155 14.71 11.22 -9.47
C ARG A 155 14.60 12.34 -10.51
N HIS A 156 13.47 13.04 -10.57
CA HIS A 156 13.30 14.19 -11.44
C HIS A 156 14.34 15.29 -11.15
N ALA A 157 14.59 15.56 -9.88
CA ALA A 157 15.61 16.54 -9.49
C ALA A 157 17.02 16.14 -9.97
N ALA A 158 17.37 14.86 -9.88
CA ALA A 158 18.66 14.35 -10.33
C ALA A 158 18.81 14.38 -11.87
N ASP A 159 17.74 14.10 -12.61
CA ASP A 159 17.78 14.01 -14.05
C ASP A 159 17.70 15.39 -14.74
N ASP A 160 16.89 16.30 -14.19
CA ASP A 160 16.47 17.48 -14.92
C ASP A 160 16.84 18.84 -14.25
N LEU A 161 17.08 18.84 -12.92
CA LEU A 161 17.21 20.11 -12.18
C LEU A 161 18.63 20.38 -11.66
N PHE A 162 19.38 19.36 -11.27
CA PHE A 162 20.68 19.49 -10.62
C PHE A 162 21.74 18.64 -11.31
N SER A 163 22.95 19.19 -11.44
CA SER A 163 24.11 18.44 -11.96
C SER A 163 24.72 17.50 -10.91
N GLU A 164 24.49 17.78 -9.63
CA GLU A 164 24.99 17.02 -8.49
C GLU A 164 24.04 17.22 -7.30
N ILE A 165 23.81 16.17 -6.53
CA ILE A 165 22.96 16.17 -5.33
C ILE A 165 23.76 15.60 -4.17
N ASP A 166 24.08 16.43 -3.17
CA ASP A 166 24.78 16.01 -1.95
C ASP A 166 23.82 15.32 -0.96
N LYS A 167 22.56 15.75 -0.94
CA LYS A 167 21.59 15.27 0.06
C LYS A 167 20.15 15.43 -0.43
N VAL A 168 19.34 14.40 -0.20
CA VAL A 168 17.89 14.45 -0.32
C VAL A 168 17.29 14.40 1.09
N GLY A 169 16.42 15.35 1.40
CA GLY A 169 15.71 15.37 2.68
C GLY A 169 14.21 15.50 2.43
N VAL A 170 13.44 14.58 2.99
CA VAL A 170 11.97 14.64 2.97
C VAL A 170 11.48 15.22 4.30
N ARG A 171 10.47 16.05 4.23
CA ARG A 171 9.83 16.67 5.38
C ARG A 171 8.34 16.65 5.17
N ASP A 172 7.64 15.89 6.00
CA ASP A 172 6.19 15.84 6.01
C ASP A 172 5.61 16.75 7.06
N GLY A 173 4.46 17.34 6.75
CA GLY A 173 3.74 18.21 7.67
C GLY A 173 2.26 18.19 7.37
N ALA A 174 1.44 18.27 8.39
CA ALA A 174 0.00 18.39 8.27
C ALA A 174 -0.50 19.59 9.09
N ASN A 175 -1.47 20.31 8.54
CA ASN A 175 -2.20 21.37 9.23
C ASN A 175 -3.67 20.99 9.45
N LEU A 176 -3.94 19.68 9.53
CA LEU A 176 -5.29 19.17 9.78
C LEU A 176 -5.78 19.63 11.16
N VAL A 177 -6.99 20.16 11.19
CA VAL A 177 -7.72 20.45 12.42
C VAL A 177 -8.96 19.58 12.43
N VAL A 178 -9.09 18.75 13.46
CA VAL A 178 -10.27 17.93 13.69
C VAL A 178 -10.97 18.45 14.94
N GLU A 179 -12.21 18.89 14.79
CA GLU A 179 -12.97 19.47 15.89
C GLU A 179 -13.14 18.45 17.04
N GLY A 180 -12.83 18.89 18.26
CA GLY A 180 -12.90 18.07 19.46
C GLY A 180 -11.69 17.18 19.74
N TYR A 181 -10.60 17.31 18.94
CA TYR A 181 -9.34 16.57 19.15
C TYR A 181 -8.15 17.50 19.09
N ASP A 182 -7.27 17.41 20.08
CA ASP A 182 -5.97 18.14 20.09
C ASP A 182 -4.97 17.52 19.11
N PHE A 183 -5.13 16.22 18.82
CA PHE A 183 -4.33 15.47 17.85
C PHE A 183 -5.21 14.49 17.08
N ALA A 184 -5.05 14.43 15.77
CA ALA A 184 -5.74 13.47 14.92
C ALA A 184 -4.80 12.94 13.83
N SER A 185 -4.73 11.62 13.68
CA SER A 185 -4.08 10.97 12.56
C SER A 185 -5.05 10.84 11.39
N THR A 186 -4.57 11.01 10.17
CA THR A 186 -5.37 10.83 8.94
C THR A 186 -5.39 9.39 8.44
N PHE A 187 -4.56 8.53 9.04
CA PHE A 187 -4.45 7.10 8.74
C PHE A 187 -4.32 6.30 10.05
N SER A 188 -3.85 5.07 10.01
CA SER A 188 -3.75 4.22 11.19
C SER A 188 -2.95 4.89 12.32
N ILE A 189 -3.60 5.07 13.47
CA ILE A 189 -2.92 5.60 14.66
C ILE A 189 -1.79 4.68 15.12
N TRP A 190 -1.91 3.37 14.91
CA TRP A 190 -0.88 2.42 15.25
C TRP A 190 0.37 2.61 14.40
N THR A 191 0.22 2.81 13.10
CA THR A 191 1.33 3.14 12.20
C THR A 191 2.03 4.43 12.63
N THR A 192 1.27 5.47 12.98
CA THR A 192 1.83 6.73 13.50
C THR A 192 2.63 6.52 14.79
N ILE A 193 2.13 5.66 15.69
CA ILE A 193 2.83 5.32 16.94
C ILE A 193 4.14 4.58 16.64
N GLU A 194 4.11 3.60 15.74
CA GLU A 194 5.29 2.85 15.31
C GLU A 194 6.35 3.77 14.67
N GLU A 195 5.96 4.62 13.76
CA GLU A 195 6.86 5.61 13.12
C GLU A 195 7.53 6.55 14.15
N CYS A 196 6.82 6.91 15.22
CA CYS A 196 7.36 7.77 16.25
C CYS A 196 8.25 7.06 17.28
N LEU A 197 8.03 5.78 17.54
CA LEU A 197 8.66 5.04 18.65
C LEU A 197 9.74 4.05 18.19
N ASN A 198 9.69 3.58 16.95
CA ASN A 198 10.70 2.65 16.47
C ASN A 198 12.05 3.35 16.26
N PRO A 199 13.16 2.68 16.59
CA PRO A 199 14.48 3.22 16.26
C PRO A 199 14.64 3.33 14.73
N PRO A 200 15.45 4.30 14.26
CA PRO A 200 15.71 4.44 12.83
C PRO A 200 16.43 3.20 12.28
N VAL A 201 16.16 2.88 11.04
CA VAL A 201 16.91 1.83 10.32
C VAL A 201 18.13 2.46 9.66
N VAL A 202 19.30 1.94 9.96
CA VAL A 202 20.56 2.33 9.32
C VAL A 202 20.78 1.46 8.09
N TRP A 203 21.07 2.10 6.96
CA TRP A 203 21.24 1.45 5.66
C TRP A 203 22.68 1.59 5.16
#